data_d71e2396f100079b2842238f78b043df
#
_entry.id   d71e2396f100079b2842238f78b043df
#
_cell.length_a   1.000
_cell.length_b   1.000
_cell.length_c   1.000
_cell.angle_alpha   90.00
_cell.angle_beta   90.00
_cell.angle_gamma   90.00
#
_symmetry.space_group_name_H-M   'P 1'
#
loop_
_entity.id
_entity.type
_entity.pdbx_description
1 polymer ?
#
loop_
_entity_poly.entity_id
_entity_poly.type
_entity_poly.pdbx_seq_one_letter_code
_entity_poly.pdbx_strand_id
1 'polypeptide(L)'
;MVDLHLGDCLEILPRLSDDSVDMLLVDLPYGTTACKWDSIISLDKLWEQYNRICKKDAAMVFTASQPFSTTLAASNIEDFKYEWIWEKPQGTNPMNAKVMPLKSHENILVFYKKKPTYNPQMWKSTPYSGFVSETKKIGEVYGKQQSRHRDNPEGTRYPKT
;
A
#
# COMPACT_ATOMS: atom_id res chain seq x y z
N MET A 1 -14.82 -21.01 -0.30
CA MET A 1 -16.21 -20.49 -0.51
C MET A 1 -16.06 -19.01 -0.80
N VAL A 2 -16.80 -18.48 -1.79
CA VAL A 2 -16.85 -17.03 -2.08
C VAL A 2 -18.21 -16.53 -1.65
N ASP A 3 -18.25 -15.44 -0.89
CA ASP A 3 -19.47 -14.76 -0.48
C ASP A 3 -19.53 -13.38 -1.15
N LEU A 4 -20.63 -13.07 -1.82
CA LEU A 4 -20.80 -11.85 -2.60
C LEU A 4 -21.93 -11.01 -2.00
N HIS A 5 -21.61 -9.76 -1.67
CA HIS A 5 -22.55 -8.78 -1.15
C HIS A 5 -22.70 -7.62 -2.14
N LEU A 6 -23.94 -7.36 -2.57
CA LEU A 6 -24.28 -6.21 -3.40
C LEU A 6 -24.99 -5.16 -2.53
N GLY A 7 -24.48 -3.94 -2.49
CA GLY A 7 -25.07 -2.84 -1.75
C GLY A 7 -24.07 -1.78 -1.32
N ASP A 8 -24.52 -0.81 -0.54
CA ASP A 8 -23.66 0.21 0.06
C ASP A 8 -22.74 -0.44 1.11
N CYS A 9 -21.44 -0.19 0.99
CA CYS A 9 -20.45 -0.74 1.90
C CYS A 9 -20.67 -0.30 3.36
N LEU A 10 -21.18 0.91 3.59
CA LEU A 10 -21.48 1.40 4.93
C LEU A 10 -22.70 0.71 5.57
N GLU A 11 -23.53 0.02 4.77
CA GLU A 11 -24.62 -0.82 5.25
C GLU A 11 -24.21 -2.30 5.41
N ILE A 12 -23.22 -2.74 4.62
CA ILE A 12 -22.75 -4.13 4.59
C ILE A 12 -21.68 -4.37 5.64
N LEU A 13 -20.68 -3.50 5.73
CA LEU A 13 -19.56 -3.65 6.67
C LEU A 13 -20.00 -3.87 8.12
N PRO A 14 -21.05 -3.18 8.66
CA PRO A 14 -21.53 -3.43 10.02
C PRO A 14 -22.05 -4.84 10.29
N ARG A 15 -22.38 -5.61 9.24
CA ARG A 15 -22.86 -7.00 9.36
C ARG A 15 -21.73 -8.01 9.51
N LEU A 16 -20.49 -7.62 9.20
CA LEU A 16 -19.32 -8.47 9.37
C LEU A 16 -18.91 -8.49 10.84
N SER A 17 -18.44 -9.65 11.30
CA SER A 17 -17.97 -9.83 12.67
C SER A 17 -16.68 -9.05 12.94
N ASP A 18 -16.47 -8.64 14.18
CA ASP A 18 -15.22 -8.02 14.63
C ASP A 18 -14.05 -9.02 14.44
N ASP A 19 -12.86 -8.49 14.16
CA ASP A 19 -11.62 -9.26 14.01
C ASP A 19 -11.75 -10.50 13.07
N SER A 20 -12.59 -10.39 12.02
CA SER A 20 -12.88 -11.51 11.10
C SER A 20 -12.09 -11.45 9.79
N VAL A 21 -11.51 -10.31 9.44
CA VAL A 21 -10.83 -10.07 8.16
C VAL A 21 -9.31 -10.15 8.33
N ASP A 22 -8.67 -11.05 7.59
CA ASP A 22 -7.21 -11.24 7.61
C ASP A 22 -6.48 -10.26 6.67
N MET A 23 -7.15 -9.81 5.61
CA MET A 23 -6.63 -8.83 4.65
C MET A 23 -7.79 -8.08 4.00
N LEU A 24 -7.60 -6.81 3.76
CA LEU A 24 -8.53 -5.95 3.05
C LEU A 24 -7.86 -5.43 1.77
N LEU A 25 -8.53 -5.62 0.63
CA LEU A 25 -8.12 -5.03 -0.65
C LEU A 25 -9.31 -4.27 -1.23
N VAL A 26 -9.14 -2.96 -1.44
CA VAL A 26 -10.24 -2.06 -1.77
C VAL A 26 -9.88 -1.11 -2.90
N ASP A 27 -10.83 -0.92 -3.82
CA ASP A 27 -10.83 0.12 -4.83
C ASP A 27 -12.00 1.08 -4.52
N LEU A 28 -11.69 2.20 -3.86
CA LEU A 28 -12.67 3.20 -3.47
C LEU A 28 -12.99 4.15 -4.65
N PRO A 29 -14.15 4.80 -4.68
CA PRO A 29 -14.38 5.88 -5.61
C PRO A 29 -13.47 7.08 -5.27
N TYR A 30 -12.75 7.61 -6.29
CA TYR A 30 -11.75 8.67 -6.09
C TYR A 30 -12.33 10.09 -6.20
N GLY A 31 -13.58 10.23 -6.67
CA GLY A 31 -14.21 11.54 -6.93
C GLY A 31 -13.54 12.31 -8.08
N THR A 32 -12.96 11.60 -9.04
CA THR A 32 -12.19 12.20 -10.14
C THR A 32 -12.90 12.15 -11.49
N THR A 33 -14.03 11.48 -11.58
CA THR A 33 -14.82 11.33 -12.79
C THR A 33 -16.19 12.03 -12.67
N ALA A 34 -16.85 12.24 -13.80
CA ALA A 34 -18.21 12.78 -13.84
C ALA A 34 -19.31 11.72 -13.53
N CYS A 35 -18.91 10.50 -13.22
CA CYS A 35 -19.84 9.42 -12.91
C CYS A 35 -20.50 9.64 -11.55
N LYS A 36 -21.82 9.46 -11.47
CA LYS A 36 -22.57 9.67 -10.21
C LYS A 36 -22.14 8.77 -9.06
N TRP A 37 -21.62 7.58 -9.37
CA TRP A 37 -21.12 6.63 -8.39
C TRP A 37 -19.72 6.98 -7.88
N ASP A 38 -18.95 7.81 -8.59
CA ASP A 38 -17.60 8.21 -8.20
C ASP A 38 -17.66 9.40 -7.21
N SER A 39 -18.30 9.17 -6.09
CA SER A 39 -18.36 10.11 -4.98
C SER A 39 -17.57 9.59 -3.80
N ILE A 40 -16.73 10.43 -3.20
CA ILE A 40 -15.89 10.05 -2.07
C ILE A 40 -16.77 9.64 -0.89
N ILE A 41 -16.55 8.42 -0.41
CA ILE A 41 -17.21 7.89 0.78
C ILE A 41 -16.52 8.49 2.02
N SER A 42 -17.28 8.72 3.10
CA SER A 42 -16.72 9.24 4.36
C SER A 42 -15.62 8.30 4.87
N LEU A 43 -14.36 8.77 4.82
CA LEU A 43 -13.19 8.00 5.24
C LEU A 43 -13.25 7.68 6.74
N ASP A 44 -13.72 8.58 7.57
CA ASP A 44 -13.86 8.35 9.03
C ASP A 44 -14.77 7.15 9.31
N LYS A 45 -15.94 7.07 8.62
CA LYS A 45 -16.86 5.94 8.77
C LYS A 45 -16.27 4.64 8.24
N LEU A 46 -15.51 4.70 7.14
CA LEU A 46 -14.80 3.54 6.60
C LEU A 46 -13.73 3.04 7.56
N TRP A 47 -12.89 3.95 8.11
CA TRP A 47 -11.85 3.57 9.07
C TRP A 47 -12.42 2.98 10.35
N GLU A 48 -13.56 3.49 10.84
CA GLU A 48 -14.26 2.90 11.98
C GLU A 48 -14.59 1.43 11.72
N GLN A 49 -15.20 1.12 10.56
CA GLN A 49 -15.56 -0.24 10.20
C GLN A 49 -14.34 -1.11 9.87
N TYR A 50 -13.39 -0.64 9.10
CA TYR A 50 -12.18 -1.38 8.77
C TYR A 50 -11.37 -1.73 10.03
N ASN A 51 -11.25 -0.80 10.95
CA ASN A 51 -10.57 -1.02 12.23
C ASN A 51 -11.28 -2.04 13.13
N ARG A 52 -12.58 -2.17 13.01
CA ARG A 52 -13.40 -3.13 13.75
C ARG A 52 -13.31 -4.54 13.17
N ILE A 53 -13.48 -4.67 11.85
CA ILE A 53 -13.55 -5.98 11.19
C ILE A 53 -12.17 -6.61 10.93
N CYS A 54 -11.14 -5.80 10.72
CA CYS A 54 -9.79 -6.29 10.44
C CYS A 54 -9.09 -6.78 11.71
N LYS A 55 -8.43 -7.92 11.62
CA LYS A 55 -7.53 -8.40 12.67
C LYS A 55 -6.38 -7.42 12.88
N LYS A 56 -5.77 -7.45 14.05
CA LYS A 56 -4.68 -6.51 14.43
C LYS A 56 -3.48 -6.56 13.50
N ASP A 57 -3.21 -7.71 12.87
CA ASP A 57 -2.13 -7.96 11.93
C ASP A 57 -2.62 -8.06 10.47
N ALA A 58 -3.85 -7.65 10.20
CA ALA A 58 -4.36 -7.56 8.84
C ALA A 58 -3.67 -6.42 8.07
N ALA A 59 -3.36 -6.67 6.80
CA ALA A 59 -3.00 -5.62 5.86
C ALA A 59 -4.25 -5.01 5.24
N MET A 60 -4.33 -3.69 5.21
CA MET A 60 -5.37 -2.95 4.50
C MET A 60 -4.72 -2.27 3.29
N VAL A 61 -5.14 -2.67 2.10
CA VAL A 61 -4.51 -2.28 0.83
C VAL A 61 -5.54 -1.58 -0.04
N PHE A 62 -5.17 -0.41 -0.55
CA PHE A 62 -6.07 0.42 -1.34
C PHE A 62 -5.43 0.84 -2.65
N THR A 63 -6.14 0.68 -3.76
CA THR A 63 -5.78 1.37 -4.98
C THR A 63 -6.17 2.85 -4.85
N ALA A 64 -5.38 3.74 -5.39
CA ALA A 64 -5.62 5.16 -5.31
C ALA A 64 -4.91 5.93 -6.44
N SER A 65 -5.42 7.11 -6.72
CA SER A 65 -4.85 8.05 -7.68
C SER A 65 -4.86 9.45 -7.09
N GLN A 66 -3.87 10.29 -7.44
CA GLN A 66 -3.87 11.69 -7.02
C GLN A 66 -5.07 12.47 -7.56
N PRO A 67 -5.68 13.37 -6.77
CA PRO A 67 -5.28 13.79 -5.40
C PRO A 67 -5.82 12.90 -4.27
N PHE A 68 -6.69 11.93 -4.58
CA PHE A 68 -7.33 11.07 -3.58
C PHE A 68 -6.33 10.26 -2.76
N SER A 69 -5.22 9.79 -3.36
CA SER A 69 -4.18 9.05 -2.62
C SER A 69 -3.58 9.85 -1.47
N THR A 70 -3.36 11.16 -1.65
CA THR A 70 -2.90 12.03 -0.56
C THR A 70 -3.95 12.16 0.53
N THR A 71 -5.21 12.34 0.18
CA THR A 71 -6.32 12.45 1.13
C THR A 71 -6.48 11.17 1.94
N LEU A 72 -6.43 10.01 1.27
CA LEU A 72 -6.53 8.70 1.91
C LEU A 72 -5.35 8.44 2.86
N ALA A 73 -4.12 8.73 2.44
CA ALA A 73 -2.94 8.58 3.30
C ALA A 73 -3.03 9.49 4.55
N ALA A 74 -3.42 10.75 4.36
CA ALA A 74 -3.55 11.71 5.46
C ALA A 74 -4.68 11.36 6.44
N SER A 75 -5.75 10.69 5.97
CA SER A 75 -6.88 10.32 6.82
C SER A 75 -6.56 9.25 7.87
N ASN A 76 -5.46 8.49 7.70
CA ASN A 76 -4.98 7.51 8.68
C ASN A 76 -3.45 7.39 8.61
N ILE A 77 -2.77 8.50 8.87
CA ILE A 77 -1.31 8.60 8.76
C ILE A 77 -0.56 7.68 9.73
N GLU A 78 -1.16 7.37 10.88
CA GLU A 78 -0.56 6.48 11.88
C GLU A 78 -0.41 5.05 11.39
N ASP A 79 -1.41 4.55 10.67
CA ASP A 79 -1.42 3.20 10.12
C ASP A 79 -0.83 3.12 8.70
N PHE A 80 -0.67 4.24 8.00
CA PHE A 80 -0.01 4.29 6.70
C PHE A 80 1.46 3.88 6.82
N LYS A 81 1.92 2.94 5.97
CA LYS A 81 3.29 2.42 6.07
C LYS A 81 4.14 2.65 4.83
N TYR A 82 3.58 2.36 3.65
CA TYR A 82 4.25 2.54 2.37
C TYR A 82 3.25 2.46 1.22
N GLU A 83 3.74 2.78 0.03
CA GLU A 83 2.98 2.59 -1.22
C GLU A 83 3.77 1.74 -2.21
N TRP A 84 3.03 1.12 -3.12
CA TRP A 84 3.54 0.56 -4.36
C TRP A 84 3.06 1.39 -5.53
N ILE A 85 3.85 1.40 -6.59
CA ILE A 85 3.48 2.00 -7.87
C ILE A 85 3.01 0.89 -8.82
N TRP A 86 1.76 0.98 -9.23
CA TRP A 86 1.23 0.11 -10.27
C TRP A 86 1.39 0.80 -11.62
N GLU A 87 2.43 0.42 -12.35
CA GLU A 87 2.69 0.91 -13.69
C GLU A 87 1.63 0.36 -14.67
N LYS A 88 1.05 1.26 -15.45
CA LYS A 88 0.08 0.94 -16.49
C LYS A 88 0.81 0.90 -17.85
N PRO A 89 0.46 -0.04 -18.75
CA PRO A 89 1.10 -0.14 -20.07
C PRO A 89 0.81 1.07 -20.98
N GLN A 90 -0.22 1.83 -20.68
CA GLN A 90 -0.61 3.03 -21.44
C GLN A 90 -0.88 4.20 -20.50
N GLY A 91 -0.47 5.40 -20.94
CA GLY A 91 -0.79 6.63 -20.25
C GLY A 91 -2.28 6.96 -20.34
N THR A 92 -2.84 7.46 -19.26
CA THR A 92 -4.23 7.93 -19.18
C THR A 92 -4.32 9.41 -19.43
N ASN A 93 -5.54 9.90 -19.71
CA ASN A 93 -5.85 11.32 -19.91
C ASN A 93 -5.22 11.95 -21.18
N PRO A 94 -5.37 11.34 -22.37
CA PRO A 94 -4.73 11.80 -23.60
C PRO A 94 -5.16 13.21 -24.01
N MET A 95 -6.33 13.68 -23.60
CA MET A 95 -6.81 15.02 -23.91
C MET A 95 -5.94 16.12 -23.28
N ASN A 96 -5.25 15.83 -22.21
CA ASN A 96 -4.37 16.76 -21.51
C ASN A 96 -2.89 16.66 -21.93
N ALA A 97 -2.56 15.83 -22.93
CA ALA A 97 -1.18 15.57 -23.34
C ALA A 97 -0.39 16.82 -23.78
N LYS A 98 -1.09 17.89 -24.19
CA LYS A 98 -0.47 19.17 -24.58
C LYS A 98 -0.17 20.12 -23.41
N VAL A 99 -0.75 19.84 -22.22
CA VAL A 99 -0.65 20.73 -21.05
C VAL A 99 -0.02 20.09 -19.84
N MET A 100 0.03 18.73 -19.79
CA MET A 100 0.67 17.98 -18.72
C MET A 100 1.13 16.61 -19.20
N PRO A 101 2.09 15.96 -18.51
CA PRO A 101 2.46 14.58 -18.80
C PRO A 101 1.28 13.63 -18.63
N LEU A 102 1.23 12.59 -19.49
CA LEU A 102 0.28 11.49 -19.32
C LEU A 102 0.64 10.70 -18.05
N LYS A 103 -0.40 10.33 -17.31
CA LYS A 103 -0.25 9.51 -16.12
C LYS A 103 -0.25 8.02 -16.51
N SER A 104 0.83 7.31 -16.19
CA SER A 104 0.98 5.87 -16.49
C SER A 104 1.08 4.99 -15.25
N HIS A 105 0.63 5.49 -14.09
CA HIS A 105 0.66 4.70 -12.85
C HIS A 105 -0.52 5.00 -11.94
N GLU A 106 -0.79 4.08 -11.04
CA GLU A 106 -1.62 4.25 -9.86
C GLU A 106 -0.83 3.92 -8.61
N ASN A 107 -1.27 4.45 -7.47
CA ASN A 107 -0.68 4.14 -6.18
C ASN A 107 -1.45 2.99 -5.55
N ILE A 108 -0.75 2.10 -4.85
CA ILE A 108 -1.34 1.09 -3.99
C ILE A 108 -0.86 1.39 -2.58
N LEU A 109 -1.74 1.92 -1.74
CA LEU A 109 -1.43 2.35 -0.39
C LEU A 109 -1.60 1.19 0.59
N VAL A 110 -0.64 0.99 1.49
CA VAL A 110 -0.64 -0.09 2.46
C VAL A 110 -0.67 0.45 3.87
N PHE A 111 -1.68 0.01 4.62
CA PHE A 111 -1.92 0.37 6.01
C PHE A 111 -1.93 -0.88 6.88
N TYR A 112 -1.40 -0.79 8.08
CA TYR A 112 -1.56 -1.81 9.12
C TYR A 112 -1.17 -1.27 10.51
N LYS A 113 -1.78 -1.84 11.54
CA LYS A 113 -1.45 -1.54 12.94
C LYS A 113 -0.25 -2.33 13.42
N LYS A 114 -0.26 -3.64 13.15
CA LYS A 114 0.81 -4.58 13.48
C LYS A 114 1.30 -5.22 12.19
N LYS A 115 2.60 -5.49 12.11
CA LYS A 115 3.23 -6.06 10.92
C LYS A 115 2.48 -7.32 10.44
N PRO A 116 1.92 -7.31 9.23
CA PRO A 116 1.21 -8.43 8.65
C PRO A 116 2.16 -9.50 8.13
N THR A 117 1.60 -10.62 7.71
CA THR A 117 2.34 -11.63 6.93
C THR A 117 2.86 -11.00 5.65
N TYR A 118 4.15 -11.11 5.41
CA TYR A 118 4.80 -10.62 4.20
C TYR A 118 5.58 -11.72 3.51
N ASN A 119 5.21 -12.05 2.28
CA ASN A 119 5.85 -13.06 1.45
C ASN A 119 6.57 -12.36 0.28
N PRO A 120 7.84 -11.94 0.45
CA PRO A 120 8.54 -11.20 -0.59
C PRO A 120 8.76 -12.05 -1.83
N GLN A 121 8.39 -11.53 -2.99
CA GLN A 121 8.69 -12.14 -4.28
C GLN A 121 10.13 -11.77 -4.66
N MET A 122 11.06 -12.64 -4.29
CA MET A 122 12.49 -12.42 -4.51
C MET A 122 12.82 -12.49 -6.01
N TRP A 123 13.68 -11.61 -6.48
CA TRP A 123 14.18 -11.64 -7.85
C TRP A 123 15.67 -11.97 -7.90
N LYS A 124 16.11 -12.55 -9.02
CA LYS A 124 17.52 -12.92 -9.21
C LYS A 124 18.35 -11.72 -9.71
N SER A 125 19.55 -11.60 -9.19
CA SER A 125 20.55 -10.61 -9.55
C SER A 125 21.95 -11.22 -9.40
N THR A 126 22.98 -10.43 -9.55
CA THR A 126 24.37 -10.90 -9.36
C THR A 126 24.62 -11.33 -7.93
N PRO A 127 25.18 -12.52 -7.69
CA PRO A 127 25.68 -12.92 -6.39
C PRO A 127 26.69 -11.93 -5.82
N TYR A 128 26.75 -11.81 -4.52
CA TYR A 128 27.78 -11.01 -3.85
C TYR A 128 28.19 -11.66 -2.54
N SER A 129 29.46 -11.44 -2.22
CA SER A 129 30.05 -11.69 -0.91
C SER A 129 30.80 -10.45 -0.50
N GLY A 130 30.67 -10.03 0.74
CA GLY A 130 31.35 -8.83 1.19
C GLY A 130 31.24 -8.60 2.68
N PHE A 131 32.27 -7.96 3.22
CA PHE A 131 32.32 -7.55 4.61
C PHE A 131 31.83 -6.09 4.72
N VAL A 132 30.83 -5.88 5.56
CA VAL A 132 30.41 -4.53 5.95
C VAL A 132 31.15 -4.17 7.23
N SER A 133 32.14 -3.28 7.10
CA SER A 133 32.90 -2.79 8.26
C SER A 133 31.98 -2.03 9.22
N GLU A 134 32.35 -2.09 10.50
CA GLU A 134 31.74 -1.25 11.52
C GLU A 134 31.99 0.22 11.19
N THR A 135 30.93 0.96 10.96
CA THR A 135 31.03 2.41 10.76
C THR A 135 30.99 3.08 12.13
N LYS A 136 32.14 3.58 12.58
CA LYS A 136 32.27 4.35 13.83
C LYS A 136 31.48 5.67 13.83
N LYS A 137 31.11 6.16 12.66
CA LYS A 137 30.24 7.34 12.45
C LYS A 137 29.16 7.00 11.45
N ILE A 138 28.06 6.49 11.93
CA ILE A 138 26.83 6.55 11.17
C ILE A 138 26.19 7.86 11.55
N GLY A 139 25.79 8.63 10.53
CA GLY A 139 25.10 9.87 10.73
C GLY A 139 23.87 9.65 11.63
N GLU A 140 23.37 10.71 12.22
CA GLU A 140 22.25 10.73 13.17
C GLU A 140 21.02 9.93 12.69
N VAL A 141 20.91 9.70 11.36
CA VAL A 141 19.76 9.05 10.72
C VAL A 141 19.69 7.52 10.93
N TYR A 142 20.81 6.79 10.94
CA TYR A 142 20.78 5.31 10.93
C TYR A 142 21.33 4.62 12.18
N GLY A 143 21.81 5.36 13.17
CA GLY A 143 22.39 4.82 14.38
C GLY A 143 23.68 4.01 14.14
N LYS A 144 24.15 3.28 15.15
CA LYS A 144 25.34 2.43 15.06
C LYS A 144 25.01 1.11 14.36
N GLN A 145 25.77 0.73 13.33
CA GLN A 145 25.66 -0.60 12.73
C GLN A 145 26.88 -1.44 13.15
N GLN A 146 26.60 -2.69 13.53
CA GLN A 146 27.63 -3.66 13.81
C GLN A 146 28.26 -4.18 12.51
N SER A 147 29.56 -4.48 12.55
CA SER A 147 30.22 -5.15 11.45
C SER A 147 29.58 -6.54 11.22
N ARG A 148 29.33 -6.88 9.97
CA ARG A 148 28.79 -8.17 9.61
C ARG A 148 29.23 -8.60 8.22
N HIS A 149 29.42 -9.89 8.08
CA HIS A 149 29.58 -10.50 6.76
C HIS A 149 28.21 -10.61 6.09
N ARG A 150 28.14 -10.22 4.82
CA ARG A 150 26.93 -10.35 4.00
C ARG A 150 27.25 -11.21 2.80
N ASP A 151 26.69 -12.41 2.78
CA ASP A 151 26.76 -13.30 1.64
C ASP A 151 25.39 -13.45 1.01
N ASN A 152 25.39 -13.46 -0.31
CA ASN A 152 24.22 -13.82 -1.09
C ASN A 152 24.68 -14.61 -2.32
N PRO A 153 25.05 -15.87 -2.13
CA PRO A 153 25.59 -16.73 -3.20
C PRO A 153 24.54 -17.01 -4.28
N GLU A 154 23.26 -16.98 -3.94
CA GLU A 154 22.16 -17.18 -4.89
C GLU A 154 21.82 -15.92 -5.68
N GLY A 155 22.32 -14.77 -5.27
CA GLY A 155 22.07 -13.50 -5.93
C GLY A 155 20.61 -13.02 -5.81
N THR A 156 19.86 -13.49 -4.82
CA THR A 156 18.47 -13.05 -4.61
C THR A 156 18.39 -11.63 -4.03
N ARG A 157 17.34 -10.89 -4.38
CA ARG A 157 17.08 -9.53 -3.87
C ARG A 157 15.63 -9.41 -3.44
N TYR A 158 15.41 -8.64 -2.40
CA TYR A 158 14.07 -8.23 -2.01
C TYR A 158 13.46 -7.29 -3.06
N PRO A 159 12.14 -7.35 -3.27
CA PRO A 159 11.45 -6.41 -4.14
C PRO A 159 11.65 -4.98 -3.65
N LYS A 160 11.59 -4.03 -4.59
CA LYS A 160 11.61 -2.59 -4.34
C LYS A 160 10.24 -2.01 -4.65
N THR A 161 9.87 -0.96 -3.97
CA THR A 161 8.68 -0.14 -4.27
C THR A 161 9.00 0.82 -5.40
#